data_dba1a5cc7600c258128f2bfc481bb5b0
#
_entry.id   dba1a5cc7600c258128f2bfc481bb5b0
#
_cell.length_a   1.000
_cell.length_b   1.000
_cell.length_c   1.000
_cell.angle_alpha   90.00
_cell.angle_beta   90.00
_cell.angle_gamma   90.00
#
_symmetry.space_group_name_H-M   'P 1'
#
loop_
_entity.id
_entity.type
_entity.pdbx_description
1 polymer ?
#
loop_
_entity_poly.entity_id
_entity_poly.type
_entity_poly.pdbx_seq_one_letter_code
_entity_poly.pdbx_strand_id
1 'polypeptide(L)'
;MLYHSRKAMKEEALRNAEITLEATVQHIDNIVLSVEQATGNIYLSLLPYLGQPEMVVTYCRRLVEANPQIVGCAIATEENFYKDHPYFMAYVHRGVEDGKISSDNIIEEVCYDGEYLKQAWYRDPMTSLKPGWQEPLIGDEADEIPIITFCLHLPGHDGKPAGIMSVGVSLSQLSSIISETKPSKNSYCTLINSKGIYIAHPDSSKFNQKAVQLTSNEPSARAAAEAVISGKSGYDAFYLNGNDYYVFHKPFKRSSVTGRIMDTLNWNVGVVYPEDDIFGEYNNLIYYVLTIAIVGLLLLFVLYRAIIHHQLKPLLMLTASAQRIAQGKYDEIIPNSRQDDEIGRLQDNFQQMQQTLATNIGELDKLTVTLQEQSKNLHMAYNQAQKADRMKTAFLHYMTNKMSGPAITIEKDVDILVKATADSQRSQDGECNSGMLPITNSQLAIDIQQSGQTIAELLKNLLNISDDEIEKEERL
;
A
#
# COMPACT_ATOMS: atom_id res chain seq x y z
N MET A 1 21.60 -4.84 -15.74
CA MET A 1 21.24 -3.45 -15.34
C MET A 1 19.82 -3.37 -14.80
N LEU A 2 18.79 -3.78 -15.54
CA LEU A 2 17.37 -3.70 -15.14
C LEU A 2 17.05 -4.45 -13.83
N TYR A 3 17.59 -5.65 -13.62
CA TYR A 3 17.41 -6.42 -12.40
C TYR A 3 17.99 -5.71 -11.15
N HIS A 4 19.19 -5.13 -11.27
CA HIS A 4 19.81 -4.38 -10.17
C HIS A 4 19.03 -3.10 -9.83
N SER A 5 18.48 -2.41 -10.85
CA SER A 5 17.66 -1.23 -10.64
C SER A 5 16.37 -1.56 -9.89
N ARG A 6 15.66 -2.62 -10.29
CA ARG A 6 14.43 -3.06 -9.60
C ARG A 6 14.70 -3.48 -8.15
N LYS A 7 15.82 -4.18 -7.91
CA LYS A 7 16.24 -4.56 -6.56
C LYS A 7 16.56 -3.32 -5.71
N ALA A 8 17.31 -2.36 -6.26
CA ALA A 8 17.66 -1.14 -5.56
C ALA A 8 16.41 -0.30 -5.21
N MET A 9 15.45 -0.17 -6.13
CA MET A 9 14.18 0.53 -5.86
C MET A 9 13.36 -0.17 -4.79
N LYS A 10 13.30 -1.50 -4.81
CA LYS A 10 12.63 -2.27 -3.75
C LYS A 10 13.31 -2.05 -2.40
N GLU A 11 14.64 -2.08 -2.33
CA GLU A 11 15.39 -1.82 -1.10
C GLU A 11 15.19 -0.38 -0.60
N GLU A 12 15.09 0.60 -1.50
CA GLU A 12 14.78 1.99 -1.16
C GLU A 12 13.34 2.13 -0.62
N ALA A 13 12.36 1.52 -1.29
CA ALA A 13 10.97 1.50 -0.82
C ALA A 13 10.84 0.82 0.57
N LEU A 14 11.56 -0.30 0.78
CA LEU A 14 11.65 -0.96 2.08
C LEU A 14 12.18 -0.02 3.16
N ARG A 15 13.27 0.70 2.88
CA ARG A 15 13.87 1.65 3.82
C ARG A 15 12.95 2.83 4.13
N ASN A 16 12.32 3.39 3.10
CA ASN A 16 11.36 4.48 3.26
C ASN A 16 10.14 4.05 4.06
N ALA A 17 9.63 2.83 3.82
CA ALA A 17 8.54 2.26 4.59
C ALA A 17 8.92 2.04 6.07
N GLU A 18 10.13 1.56 6.34
CA GLU A 18 10.62 1.37 7.71
C GLU A 18 10.74 2.69 8.46
N ILE A 19 11.30 3.73 7.82
CA ILE A 19 11.40 5.09 8.39
C ILE A 19 10.00 5.66 8.65
N THR A 20 9.07 5.49 7.71
CA THR A 20 7.70 5.95 7.86
C THR A 20 6.97 5.20 8.97
N LEU A 21 7.13 3.88 9.04
CA LEU A 21 6.60 3.07 10.15
C LEU A 21 7.09 3.57 11.50
N GLU A 22 8.41 3.83 11.63
CA GLU A 22 8.99 4.32 12.87
C GLU A 22 8.42 5.70 13.24
N ALA A 23 8.38 6.63 12.29
CA ALA A 23 7.79 7.95 12.50
C ALA A 23 6.30 7.86 12.87
N THR A 24 5.55 6.98 12.22
CA THR A 24 4.12 6.75 12.51
C THR A 24 3.94 6.19 13.93
N VAL A 25 4.76 5.20 14.32
CA VAL A 25 4.72 4.63 15.67
C VAL A 25 4.99 5.72 16.72
N GLN A 26 6.02 6.53 16.53
CA GLN A 26 6.36 7.62 17.44
C GLN A 26 5.25 8.68 17.49
N HIS A 27 4.66 9.00 16.36
CA HIS A 27 3.57 9.99 16.31
C HIS A 27 2.33 9.51 17.05
N ILE A 28 1.93 8.25 16.84
CA ILE A 28 0.83 7.60 17.57
C ILE A 28 1.16 7.57 19.08
N ASP A 29 2.37 7.19 19.46
CA ASP A 29 2.77 7.10 20.86
C ASP A 29 2.73 8.48 21.53
N ASN A 30 3.12 9.55 20.85
CA ASN A 30 3.02 10.91 21.37
C ASN A 30 1.56 11.34 21.63
N ILE A 31 0.64 10.98 20.74
CA ILE A 31 -0.79 11.26 20.92
C ILE A 31 -1.33 10.50 22.13
N VAL A 32 -1.06 9.20 22.18
CA VAL A 32 -1.47 8.31 23.26
C VAL A 32 -0.91 8.83 24.61
N LEU A 33 0.38 9.19 24.65
CA LEU A 33 1.04 9.74 25.83
C LEU A 33 0.43 11.08 26.26
N SER A 34 0.12 11.97 25.30
CA SER A 34 -0.51 13.26 25.58
C SER A 34 -1.87 13.09 26.28
N VAL A 35 -2.70 12.16 25.78
CA VAL A 35 -4.00 11.84 26.37
C VAL A 35 -3.83 11.25 27.78
N GLU A 36 -2.90 10.31 27.96
CA GLU A 36 -2.60 9.70 29.25
C GLU A 36 -2.15 10.73 30.29
N GLN A 37 -1.24 11.62 29.91
CA GLN A 37 -0.74 12.69 30.78
C GLN A 37 -1.83 13.71 31.15
N ALA A 38 -2.62 14.15 30.14
CA ALA A 38 -3.72 15.08 30.40
C ALA A 38 -4.75 14.48 31.35
N THR A 39 -5.13 13.20 31.08
CA THR A 39 -6.06 12.46 31.94
C THR A 39 -5.52 12.29 33.35
N GLY A 40 -4.24 11.85 33.47
CA GLY A 40 -3.60 11.67 34.77
C GLY A 40 -3.51 12.95 35.60
N ASN A 41 -3.19 14.07 34.96
CA ASN A 41 -3.12 15.37 35.63
C ASN A 41 -4.50 15.84 36.16
N ILE A 42 -5.54 15.71 35.34
CA ILE A 42 -6.91 16.01 35.73
C ILE A 42 -7.41 15.04 36.80
N TYR A 43 -7.12 13.73 36.64
CA TYR A 43 -7.46 12.74 37.66
C TYR A 43 -6.89 13.08 39.04
N LEU A 44 -5.57 13.35 39.13
CA LEU A 44 -4.94 13.72 40.40
C LEU A 44 -5.50 15.01 40.97
N SER A 45 -5.83 15.98 40.11
CA SER A 45 -6.42 17.24 40.54
C SER A 45 -7.86 17.11 41.03
N LEU A 46 -8.59 16.13 40.51
CA LEU A 46 -9.97 15.83 40.87
C LEU A 46 -10.07 15.08 42.23
N LEU A 47 -9.09 14.22 42.55
CA LEU A 47 -9.17 13.36 43.75
C LEU A 47 -9.61 14.05 45.02
N PRO A 48 -9.09 15.26 45.38
CA PRO A 48 -9.54 15.97 46.57
C PRO A 48 -11.00 16.44 46.53
N TYR A 49 -11.58 16.51 45.33
CA TYR A 49 -12.93 17.03 45.08
C TYR A 49 -13.90 15.95 44.63
N LEU A 50 -13.47 14.68 44.61
CA LEU A 50 -14.26 13.57 44.11
C LEU A 50 -15.61 13.41 44.80
N GLY A 51 -15.72 13.82 46.07
CA GLY A 51 -16.98 13.83 46.82
C GLY A 51 -17.98 14.93 46.40
N GLN A 52 -17.64 15.78 45.45
CA GLN A 52 -18.46 16.91 44.97
C GLN A 52 -18.85 16.69 43.50
N PRO A 53 -20.09 16.28 43.19
CA PRO A 53 -20.51 15.99 41.82
C PRO A 53 -20.31 17.12 40.82
N GLU A 54 -20.51 18.37 41.23
CA GLU A 54 -20.35 19.58 40.43
C GLU A 54 -18.88 19.78 39.98
N MET A 55 -17.95 19.45 40.88
CA MET A 55 -16.52 19.50 40.56
C MET A 55 -16.13 18.43 39.57
N VAL A 56 -16.75 17.25 39.63
CA VAL A 56 -16.52 16.16 38.65
C VAL A 56 -16.86 16.63 37.23
N VAL A 57 -18.03 17.25 37.05
CA VAL A 57 -18.43 17.83 35.74
C VAL A 57 -17.41 18.90 35.29
N THR A 58 -17.02 19.76 36.20
CA THR A 58 -16.04 20.86 35.93
C THR A 58 -14.69 20.32 35.46
N TYR A 59 -14.19 19.26 36.09
CA TYR A 59 -12.91 18.65 35.70
C TYR A 59 -13.02 17.88 34.39
N CYS A 60 -14.12 17.20 34.13
CA CYS A 60 -14.41 16.60 32.82
C CYS A 60 -14.39 17.66 31.72
N ARG A 61 -15.09 18.79 31.93
CA ARG A 61 -15.12 19.89 30.97
C ARG A 61 -13.71 20.44 30.71
N ARG A 62 -12.94 20.74 31.74
CA ARG A 62 -11.56 21.23 31.60
C ARG A 62 -10.67 20.31 30.81
N LEU A 63 -10.83 18.98 30.99
CA LEU A 63 -10.06 18.02 30.25
C LEU A 63 -10.39 18.07 28.76
N VAL A 64 -11.68 18.09 28.41
CA VAL A 64 -12.14 18.12 27.04
C VAL A 64 -11.80 19.44 26.36
N GLU A 65 -12.02 20.59 27.05
CA GLU A 65 -11.72 21.93 26.50
C GLU A 65 -10.23 22.10 26.19
N ALA A 66 -9.36 21.70 27.14
CA ALA A 66 -7.92 21.91 27.02
C ALA A 66 -7.23 20.99 26.04
N ASN A 67 -7.88 19.90 25.59
CA ASN A 67 -7.25 18.86 24.78
C ASN A 67 -8.07 18.55 23.52
N PRO A 68 -7.73 19.13 22.35
CA PRO A 68 -8.48 18.92 21.10
C PRO A 68 -8.57 17.46 20.65
N GLN A 69 -7.64 16.62 21.08
CA GLN A 69 -7.60 15.19 20.74
C GLN A 69 -8.61 14.36 21.57
N ILE A 70 -9.10 14.92 22.69
CA ILE A 70 -10.08 14.28 23.56
C ILE A 70 -11.48 14.68 23.09
N VAL A 71 -12.27 13.67 22.71
CA VAL A 71 -13.64 13.89 22.24
C VAL A 71 -14.67 13.83 23.37
N GLY A 72 -14.33 13.16 24.46
CA GLY A 72 -15.22 13.10 25.61
C GLY A 72 -14.52 12.57 26.87
N CYS A 73 -15.08 12.89 28.00
CA CYS A 73 -14.68 12.40 29.31
C CYS A 73 -15.93 11.99 30.08
N ALA A 74 -15.99 10.72 30.47
CA ALA A 74 -17.02 10.19 31.34
C ALA A 74 -16.41 9.84 32.71
N ILE A 75 -17.07 10.27 33.78
CA ILE A 75 -16.77 9.82 35.13
C ILE A 75 -18.04 9.23 35.70
N ALA A 76 -17.98 7.95 36.04
CA ALA A 76 -19.11 7.21 36.58
C ALA A 76 -18.71 6.48 37.86
N THR A 77 -19.57 6.51 38.83
CA THR A 77 -19.33 5.95 40.17
C THR A 77 -20.12 4.66 40.39
N GLU A 78 -19.68 3.86 41.34
CA GLU A 78 -20.48 2.74 41.84
C GLU A 78 -21.75 3.21 42.51
N GLU A 79 -22.69 2.32 42.68
CA GLU A 79 -23.94 2.54 43.39
C GLU A 79 -23.70 3.02 44.84
N ASN A 80 -24.44 4.07 45.27
CA ASN A 80 -24.37 4.65 46.58
C ASN A 80 -23.00 5.34 46.95
N PHE A 81 -22.19 5.72 45.96
CA PHE A 81 -21.00 6.50 46.23
C PHE A 81 -21.31 7.87 46.78
N TYR A 82 -22.36 8.55 46.26
CA TYR A 82 -22.89 9.77 46.78
C TYR A 82 -24.15 9.52 47.64
N LYS A 83 -24.27 10.16 48.78
CA LYS A 83 -25.40 9.98 49.70
C LYS A 83 -26.75 10.39 49.10
N ASP A 84 -26.74 11.46 48.31
CA ASP A 84 -27.93 12.09 47.77
C ASP A 84 -28.29 11.52 46.35
N HIS A 85 -27.36 10.85 45.72
CA HIS A 85 -27.52 10.27 44.40
C HIS A 85 -26.98 8.81 44.37
N PRO A 86 -27.86 7.81 44.39
CA PRO A 86 -27.45 6.42 44.37
C PRO A 86 -26.57 6.08 43.13
N TYR A 87 -26.88 6.70 42.01
CA TYR A 87 -26.14 6.60 40.77
C TYR A 87 -25.69 7.94 40.29
N PHE A 88 -24.49 8.02 39.76
CA PHE A 88 -23.95 9.23 39.21
C PHE A 88 -23.00 8.95 38.05
N MET A 89 -23.28 9.58 36.92
CA MET A 89 -22.38 9.63 35.78
C MET A 89 -22.38 11.06 35.24
N ALA A 90 -21.20 11.65 35.09
CA ALA A 90 -20.99 12.87 34.34
C ALA A 90 -20.31 12.53 33.03
N TYR A 91 -20.89 12.96 31.92
CA TYR A 91 -20.30 12.82 30.60
C TYR A 91 -20.20 14.19 29.92
N VAL A 92 -19.00 14.59 29.59
CA VAL A 92 -18.74 15.81 28.84
C VAL A 92 -18.08 15.46 27.56
N HIS A 93 -18.67 15.85 26.44
CA HIS A 93 -18.18 15.48 25.12
C HIS A 93 -18.34 16.61 24.10
N ARG A 94 -17.60 16.50 23.01
CA ARG A 94 -17.75 17.38 21.86
C ARG A 94 -18.97 16.97 21.06
N GLY A 95 -19.78 17.94 20.67
CA GLY A 95 -20.93 17.71 19.81
C GLY A 95 -20.50 17.23 18.42
N VAL A 96 -21.41 16.55 17.74
CA VAL A 96 -21.23 16.07 16.35
C VAL A 96 -22.09 16.94 15.44
N GLU A 97 -21.48 17.55 14.43
CA GLU A 97 -22.14 18.35 13.41
C GLU A 97 -21.76 17.81 12.03
N ASP A 98 -22.73 17.44 11.21
CA ASP A 98 -22.52 16.82 9.88
C ASP A 98 -21.57 15.62 9.91
N GLY A 99 -21.65 14.75 10.92
CA GLY A 99 -20.79 13.58 11.08
C GLY A 99 -19.33 13.90 11.47
N LYS A 100 -19.04 15.15 11.85
CA LYS A 100 -17.71 15.59 12.34
C LYS A 100 -17.80 16.10 13.76
N ILE A 101 -16.73 15.89 14.51
CA ILE A 101 -16.59 16.38 15.86
C ILE A 101 -16.40 17.90 15.82
N SER A 102 -17.28 18.61 16.51
CA SER A 102 -17.18 20.06 16.67
C SER A 102 -16.06 20.42 17.65
N SER A 103 -15.23 21.41 17.30
CA SER A 103 -14.19 21.90 18.21
C SER A 103 -14.76 22.74 19.37
N ASP A 104 -15.86 23.43 19.14
CA ASP A 104 -16.35 24.51 19.97
C ASP A 104 -17.66 24.18 20.73
N ASN A 105 -18.40 23.18 20.24
CA ASN A 105 -19.63 22.71 20.85
C ASN A 105 -19.34 21.61 21.87
N ILE A 106 -19.38 21.95 23.17
CA ILE A 106 -19.19 21.01 24.27
C ILE A 106 -20.53 20.79 24.96
N ILE A 107 -20.92 19.52 25.07
CA ILE A 107 -22.17 19.05 25.64
C ILE A 107 -21.85 18.41 26.98
N GLU A 108 -22.66 18.74 28.00
CA GLU A 108 -22.60 18.14 29.33
C GLU A 108 -23.85 17.32 29.59
N GLU A 109 -23.67 16.08 30.00
CA GLU A 109 -24.72 15.16 30.38
C GLU A 109 -24.46 14.62 31.78
N VAL A 110 -25.46 14.67 32.64
CA VAL A 110 -25.38 14.09 33.99
C VAL A 110 -26.54 13.10 34.15
N CYS A 111 -26.21 11.85 34.41
CA CYS A 111 -27.17 10.77 34.55
C CYS A 111 -27.22 10.23 35.99
N TYR A 112 -28.44 9.94 36.47
CA TYR A 112 -28.69 9.45 37.81
C TYR A 112 -29.53 8.13 37.80
N ASP A 113 -29.61 7.46 36.64
CA ASP A 113 -30.49 6.29 36.43
C ASP A 113 -29.78 4.94 36.58
N GLY A 114 -28.44 4.93 36.64
CA GLY A 114 -27.67 3.68 36.79
C GLY A 114 -27.61 2.80 35.54
N GLU A 115 -28.16 3.21 34.38
CA GLU A 115 -28.11 2.42 33.14
C GLU A 115 -26.68 2.24 32.65
N TYR A 116 -25.77 3.20 32.91
CA TYR A 116 -24.35 3.11 32.57
C TYR A 116 -23.65 1.88 33.20
N LEU A 117 -24.12 1.37 34.34
CA LEU A 117 -23.52 0.20 35.00
C LEU A 117 -23.56 -1.06 34.13
N LYS A 118 -24.54 -1.15 33.23
CA LYS A 118 -24.73 -2.27 32.32
C LYS A 118 -23.88 -2.12 31.05
N GLN A 119 -23.43 -0.92 30.76
CA GLN A 119 -22.70 -0.64 29.52
C GLN A 119 -21.26 -1.17 29.57
N ALA A 120 -20.76 -1.65 28.43
CA ALA A 120 -19.46 -2.30 28.30
C ALA A 120 -18.32 -1.35 28.72
N TRP A 121 -18.39 -0.07 28.36
CA TRP A 121 -17.36 0.92 28.66
C TRP A 121 -17.15 1.16 30.16
N TYR A 122 -18.16 0.90 31.00
CA TYR A 122 -18.09 0.97 32.45
C TYR A 122 -17.77 -0.41 33.07
N ARG A 123 -18.58 -1.43 32.73
CA ARG A 123 -18.53 -2.75 33.33
C ARG A 123 -17.19 -3.46 33.09
N ASP A 124 -16.68 -3.39 31.88
CA ASP A 124 -15.49 -4.17 31.48
C ASP A 124 -14.23 -3.65 32.19
N PRO A 125 -13.90 -2.31 32.27
CA PRO A 125 -12.82 -1.80 33.11
C PRO A 125 -13.03 -2.10 34.59
N MET A 126 -14.24 -1.96 35.14
CA MET A 126 -14.53 -2.24 36.55
C MET A 126 -14.31 -3.71 36.91
N THR A 127 -14.52 -4.62 35.99
CA THR A 127 -14.31 -6.07 36.20
C THR A 127 -12.83 -6.46 36.06
N SER A 128 -12.12 -5.93 35.07
CA SER A 128 -10.69 -6.25 34.86
C SER A 128 -9.79 -5.67 35.93
N LEU A 129 -10.22 -4.60 36.57
CA LEU A 129 -9.42 -3.82 37.53
C LEU A 129 -8.09 -3.32 36.96
N LYS A 130 -7.96 -3.22 35.63
CA LYS A 130 -6.76 -2.76 34.95
C LYS A 130 -7.00 -1.38 34.37
N PRO A 131 -6.30 -0.35 34.86
CA PRO A 131 -6.32 0.94 34.22
C PRO A 131 -5.58 0.85 32.87
N GLY A 132 -5.98 1.69 31.92
CA GLY A 132 -5.31 1.78 30.63
C GLY A 132 -6.29 1.89 29.46
N TRP A 133 -5.77 1.68 28.27
CA TRP A 133 -6.56 1.76 27.04
C TRP A 133 -7.47 0.54 26.89
N GLN A 134 -8.71 0.82 26.55
CA GLN A 134 -9.74 -0.16 26.29
C GLN A 134 -9.89 -0.41 24.79
N GLU A 135 -10.74 -1.36 24.42
CA GLU A 135 -11.03 -1.65 23.03
C GLU A 135 -11.97 -0.60 22.43
N PRO A 136 -11.93 -0.37 21.09
CA PRO A 136 -12.84 0.58 20.46
C PRO A 136 -14.31 0.28 20.77
N LEU A 137 -15.03 1.33 21.13
CA LEU A 137 -16.47 1.33 21.29
C LEU A 137 -17.12 1.78 19.98
N ILE A 138 -18.18 1.06 19.59
CA ILE A 138 -19.17 1.56 18.65
C ILE A 138 -20.46 1.69 19.45
N GLY A 139 -21.07 2.87 19.40
CA GLY A 139 -22.41 3.05 19.92
C GLY A 139 -23.44 2.23 19.15
N ASP A 140 -24.55 1.89 19.81
CA ASP A 140 -25.68 1.16 19.21
C ASP A 140 -26.46 2.03 18.19
N GLU A 141 -26.21 3.34 18.15
CA GLU A 141 -26.86 4.29 17.25
C GLU A 141 -25.94 4.66 16.07
N ALA A 142 -26.51 4.76 14.88
CA ALA A 142 -25.79 4.97 13.60
C ALA A 142 -25.03 6.32 13.52
N ASP A 143 -25.27 7.24 14.46
CA ASP A 143 -24.65 8.57 14.52
C ASP A 143 -23.47 8.66 15.50
N GLU A 144 -23.14 7.59 16.23
CA GLU A 144 -22.03 7.62 17.17
C GLU A 144 -20.68 7.41 16.47
N ILE A 145 -19.77 8.35 16.77
CA ILE A 145 -18.40 8.29 16.25
C ILE A 145 -17.62 7.18 16.96
N PRO A 146 -16.97 6.26 16.24
CA PRO A 146 -16.13 5.23 16.85
C PRO A 146 -15.01 5.85 17.68
N ILE A 147 -14.91 5.48 18.96
CA ILE A 147 -13.90 5.98 19.90
C ILE A 147 -13.10 4.84 20.52
N ILE A 148 -11.86 5.17 20.91
CA ILE A 148 -11.06 4.37 21.82
C ILE A 148 -10.93 5.10 23.13
N THR A 149 -10.99 4.40 24.26
CA THR A 149 -11.02 5.01 25.57
C THR A 149 -9.82 4.64 26.43
N PHE A 150 -9.31 5.62 27.17
CA PHE A 150 -8.35 5.45 28.24
C PHE A 150 -9.07 5.55 29.59
N CYS A 151 -8.96 4.51 30.44
CA CYS A 151 -9.69 4.38 31.68
C CYS A 151 -8.76 4.39 32.90
N LEU A 152 -9.16 5.15 33.93
CA LEU A 152 -8.56 5.14 35.26
C LEU A 152 -9.64 4.80 36.30
N HIS A 153 -9.28 3.99 37.30
CA HIS A 153 -10.19 3.65 38.40
C HIS A 153 -10.19 4.75 39.45
N LEU A 154 -11.37 5.10 39.92
CA LEU A 154 -11.53 6.01 41.06
C LEU A 154 -11.29 5.25 42.38
N PRO A 155 -10.59 5.82 43.33
CA PRO A 155 -10.29 5.18 44.61
C PRO A 155 -11.55 4.99 45.44
N GLY A 156 -11.74 3.80 45.98
CA GLY A 156 -12.81 3.47 46.92
C GLY A 156 -12.31 3.22 48.33
N HIS A 157 -13.22 2.97 49.28
CA HIS A 157 -12.88 2.85 50.68
C HIS A 157 -12.20 1.50 51.04
N ASP A 158 -12.51 0.42 50.36
CA ASP A 158 -12.08 -0.93 50.72
C ASP A 158 -11.02 -1.51 49.75
N GLY A 159 -10.24 -0.67 49.08
CA GLY A 159 -9.29 -1.08 48.07
C GLY A 159 -9.95 -1.54 46.75
N LYS A 160 -11.27 -1.45 46.67
CA LYS A 160 -12.02 -1.61 45.41
C LYS A 160 -12.20 -0.26 44.74
N PRO A 161 -12.25 -0.23 43.41
CA PRO A 161 -12.54 1.04 42.73
C PRO A 161 -13.97 1.50 43.04
N ALA A 162 -14.14 2.80 43.28
CA ALA A 162 -15.44 3.43 43.49
C ALA A 162 -16.10 3.89 42.18
N GLY A 163 -15.46 3.61 41.05
CA GLY A 163 -15.92 4.00 39.73
C GLY A 163 -14.76 4.11 38.75
N ILE A 164 -15.02 4.73 37.62
CA ILE A 164 -14.03 4.96 36.57
C ILE A 164 -14.10 6.39 36.02
N MET A 165 -12.94 6.84 35.55
CA MET A 165 -12.80 7.96 34.63
C MET A 165 -12.42 7.39 33.27
N SER A 166 -13.23 7.60 32.26
CA SER A 166 -13.04 7.12 30.89
C SER A 166 -12.90 8.30 29.94
N VAL A 167 -11.82 8.35 29.17
CA VAL A 167 -11.50 9.45 28.25
C VAL A 167 -11.42 8.93 26.83
N GLY A 168 -12.24 9.48 25.95
CA GLY A 168 -12.40 9.02 24.57
C GLY A 168 -11.55 9.80 23.57
N VAL A 169 -10.97 9.08 22.64
CA VAL A 169 -10.28 9.59 21.43
C VAL A 169 -10.97 9.05 20.20
N SER A 170 -11.26 9.89 19.22
CA SER A 170 -11.92 9.47 17.99
C SER A 170 -10.99 8.69 17.08
N LEU A 171 -11.47 7.57 16.56
CA LEU A 171 -10.74 6.78 15.55
C LEU A 171 -10.59 7.55 14.23
N SER A 172 -11.57 8.38 13.87
CA SER A 172 -11.48 9.22 12.68
C SER A 172 -10.42 10.32 12.81
N GLN A 173 -10.30 10.96 13.97
CA GLN A 173 -9.21 11.92 14.24
C GLN A 173 -7.84 11.22 14.22
N LEU A 174 -7.71 10.08 14.87
CA LEU A 174 -6.48 9.30 14.88
C LEU A 174 -6.11 8.86 13.45
N SER A 175 -7.08 8.44 12.67
CA SER A 175 -6.87 8.06 11.25
C SER A 175 -6.46 9.25 10.38
N SER A 176 -7.05 10.43 10.59
CA SER A 176 -6.66 11.66 9.88
C SER A 176 -5.19 11.98 10.10
N ILE A 177 -4.75 11.96 11.37
CA ILE A 177 -3.36 12.23 11.73
C ILE A 177 -2.40 11.20 11.11
N ILE A 178 -2.75 9.92 11.17
CA ILE A 178 -1.95 8.84 10.58
C ILE A 178 -1.93 8.95 9.05
N SER A 179 -3.03 9.41 8.44
CA SER A 179 -3.14 9.57 6.99
C SER A 179 -2.28 10.69 6.42
N GLU A 180 -1.81 11.62 7.22
CA GLU A 180 -0.84 12.65 6.82
C GLU A 180 0.58 12.07 6.62
N THR A 181 0.88 10.94 7.27
CA THR A 181 2.18 10.27 7.19
C THR A 181 2.18 9.27 6.04
N LYS A 182 2.30 9.77 4.80
CA LYS A 182 2.32 8.94 3.59
C LYS A 182 3.72 8.86 3.01
N PRO A 183 4.27 7.67 2.78
CA PRO A 183 5.56 7.54 2.09
C PRO A 183 5.46 7.71 0.58
N SER A 184 4.27 7.55 -0.01
CA SER A 184 3.98 7.78 -1.43
C SER A 184 2.56 8.33 -1.63
N LYS A 185 2.24 8.73 -2.86
CA LYS A 185 0.97 9.38 -3.21
C LYS A 185 -0.26 8.53 -2.88
N ASN A 186 -0.19 7.23 -3.15
CA ASN A 186 -1.32 6.31 -2.99
C ASN A 186 -1.10 5.31 -1.84
N SER A 187 0.00 5.44 -1.09
CA SER A 187 0.24 4.66 0.12
C SER A 187 -0.64 5.15 1.27
N TYR A 188 -0.88 4.27 2.21
CA TYR A 188 -1.63 4.60 3.42
C TYR A 188 -1.15 3.80 4.62
N CYS A 189 -1.37 4.38 5.80
CA CYS A 189 -1.06 3.73 7.06
C CYS A 189 -2.32 3.12 7.67
N THR A 190 -2.14 2.03 8.40
CA THR A 190 -3.19 1.35 9.15
C THR A 190 -2.72 1.06 10.57
N LEU A 191 -3.64 1.10 11.51
CA LEU A 191 -3.41 0.66 12.87
C LEU A 191 -4.44 -0.40 13.23
N ILE A 192 -3.96 -1.54 13.68
CA ILE A 192 -4.81 -2.67 14.06
C ILE A 192 -4.49 -3.14 15.48
N ASN A 193 -5.49 -3.66 16.19
CA ASN A 193 -5.27 -4.27 17.48
C ASN A 193 -4.88 -5.76 17.37
N SER A 194 -4.62 -6.43 18.49
CA SER A 194 -4.25 -7.84 18.55
C SER A 194 -5.33 -8.82 18.07
N LYS A 195 -6.59 -8.39 17.96
CA LYS A 195 -7.69 -9.16 17.38
C LYS A 195 -7.88 -8.90 15.88
N GLY A 196 -7.02 -8.06 15.29
CA GLY A 196 -7.07 -7.68 13.89
C GLY A 196 -8.18 -6.69 13.53
N ILE A 197 -8.68 -5.95 14.50
CA ILE A 197 -9.66 -4.89 14.28
C ILE A 197 -8.94 -3.60 13.93
N TYR A 198 -9.39 -2.90 12.90
CA TYR A 198 -8.86 -1.58 12.53
C TYR A 198 -9.20 -0.52 13.56
N ILE A 199 -8.16 0.06 14.16
CA ILE A 199 -8.23 1.26 14.99
C ILE A 199 -8.12 2.50 14.10
N ALA A 200 -7.25 2.46 13.08
CA ALA A 200 -7.11 3.52 12.11
C ALA A 200 -6.97 2.96 10.68
N HIS A 201 -7.70 3.56 9.77
CA HIS A 201 -7.72 3.24 8.34
C HIS A 201 -8.18 4.48 7.57
N PRO A 202 -7.64 4.79 6.35
CA PRO A 202 -8.11 5.93 5.56
C PRO A 202 -9.58 5.86 5.16
N ASP A 203 -10.12 4.66 5.05
CA ASP A 203 -11.54 4.42 4.81
C ASP A 203 -12.23 4.16 6.17
N SER A 204 -13.00 5.14 6.63
CA SER A 204 -13.70 5.08 7.92
C SER A 204 -14.75 3.96 7.99
N SER A 205 -15.27 3.50 6.86
CA SER A 205 -16.22 2.37 6.83
C SER A 205 -15.62 1.07 7.36
N LYS A 206 -14.28 0.99 7.44
CA LYS A 206 -13.54 -0.17 7.93
C LYS A 206 -13.26 -0.14 9.43
N PHE A 207 -13.54 0.98 10.10
CA PHE A 207 -13.38 1.05 11.55
C PHE A 207 -14.20 -0.04 12.24
N ASN A 208 -13.61 -0.59 13.30
CA ASN A 208 -14.22 -1.67 14.08
C ASN A 208 -14.51 -2.96 13.30
N GLN A 209 -14.02 -3.10 12.06
CA GLN A 209 -14.14 -4.33 11.29
C GLN A 209 -12.85 -5.15 11.36
N LYS A 210 -12.98 -6.47 11.29
CA LYS A 210 -11.81 -7.37 11.28
C LYS A 210 -11.19 -7.43 9.89
N ALA A 211 -9.90 -7.12 9.81
CA ALA A 211 -9.13 -7.16 8.57
C ALA A 211 -9.28 -8.50 7.84
N VAL A 212 -9.20 -9.62 8.57
CA VAL A 212 -9.31 -10.97 8.01
C VAL A 212 -10.69 -11.26 7.41
N GLN A 213 -11.79 -10.69 7.94
CA GLN A 213 -13.13 -10.85 7.35
C GLN A 213 -13.29 -10.04 6.07
N LEU A 214 -12.72 -8.83 6.04
CA LEU A 214 -12.75 -7.97 4.87
C LEU A 214 -11.89 -8.52 3.71
N THR A 215 -10.95 -9.42 4.00
CA THR A 215 -10.08 -10.07 3.02
C THR A 215 -10.44 -11.54 2.76
N SER A 216 -11.62 -12.01 3.23
CA SER A 216 -12.01 -13.44 3.22
C SER A 216 -12.00 -14.07 1.81
N ASN A 217 -12.23 -13.28 0.76
CA ASN A 217 -12.30 -13.76 -0.63
C ASN A 217 -10.92 -13.85 -1.32
N GLU A 218 -9.85 -13.33 -0.69
CA GLU A 218 -8.55 -13.19 -1.31
C GLU A 218 -7.45 -13.78 -0.42
N PRO A 219 -7.00 -15.01 -0.70
CA PRO A 219 -6.09 -15.76 0.17
C PRO A 219 -4.78 -15.03 0.53
N SER A 220 -4.18 -14.26 -0.39
CA SER A 220 -2.95 -13.52 -0.12
C SER A 220 -3.16 -12.31 0.80
N ALA A 221 -4.27 -11.56 0.59
CA ALA A 221 -4.64 -10.43 1.41
C ALA A 221 -4.93 -10.87 2.85
N ARG A 222 -5.53 -12.04 3.01
CA ARG A 222 -5.77 -12.65 4.31
C ARG A 222 -4.47 -13.02 5.03
N ALA A 223 -3.50 -13.67 4.35
CA ALA A 223 -2.23 -14.00 4.98
C ALA A 223 -1.41 -12.75 5.36
N ALA A 224 -1.44 -11.68 4.54
CA ALA A 224 -0.80 -10.43 4.90
C ALA A 224 -1.47 -9.80 6.13
N ALA A 225 -2.81 -9.83 6.25
CA ALA A 225 -3.50 -9.38 7.46
C ALA A 225 -3.11 -10.21 8.69
N GLU A 226 -2.98 -11.54 8.55
CA GLU A 226 -2.50 -12.43 9.64
C GLU A 226 -1.05 -12.16 10.02
N ALA A 227 -0.18 -11.86 9.04
CA ALA A 227 1.20 -11.48 9.29
C ALA A 227 1.27 -10.18 10.11
N VAL A 228 0.48 -9.16 9.75
CA VAL A 228 0.38 -7.91 10.51
C VAL A 228 -0.08 -8.19 11.95
N ILE A 229 -1.10 -9.03 12.13
CA ILE A 229 -1.64 -9.38 13.46
C ILE A 229 -0.64 -10.16 14.30
N SER A 230 0.25 -10.93 13.68
CA SER A 230 1.24 -11.75 14.38
C SER A 230 2.17 -10.97 15.30
N GLY A 231 2.21 -9.64 15.17
CA GLY A 231 3.06 -8.75 15.96
C GLY A 231 4.56 -8.87 15.62
N LYS A 232 4.90 -9.47 14.50
CA LYS A 232 6.27 -9.51 13.98
C LYS A 232 6.51 -8.31 13.08
N SER A 233 7.74 -7.83 13.01
CA SER A 233 8.13 -6.85 12.01
C SER A 233 8.44 -7.55 10.70
N GLY A 234 7.95 -7.01 9.60
CA GLY A 234 8.17 -7.59 8.28
C GLY A 234 7.45 -6.85 7.18
N TYR A 235 7.43 -7.45 6.00
CA TYR A 235 6.61 -7.01 4.88
C TYR A 235 6.03 -8.21 4.14
N ASP A 236 4.82 -8.06 3.65
CA ASP A 236 4.11 -9.06 2.85
C ASP A 236 3.57 -8.41 1.57
N ALA A 237 3.65 -9.16 0.48
CA ALA A 237 3.04 -8.76 -0.77
C ALA A 237 1.67 -9.43 -0.89
N PHE A 238 0.68 -8.70 -1.37
CA PHE A 238 -0.68 -9.19 -1.46
C PHE A 238 -1.45 -8.57 -2.63
N TYR A 239 -2.45 -9.27 -3.10
CA TYR A 239 -3.33 -8.85 -4.18
C TYR A 239 -4.70 -8.48 -3.64
N LEU A 240 -5.26 -7.32 -4.05
CA LEU A 240 -6.56 -6.84 -3.60
C LEU A 240 -7.23 -5.96 -4.67
N ASN A 241 -8.49 -6.26 -5.05
CA ASN A 241 -9.31 -5.47 -5.99
C ASN A 241 -8.63 -5.13 -7.33
N GLY A 242 -7.88 -6.05 -7.95
CA GLY A 242 -7.26 -5.79 -9.25
C GLY A 242 -5.83 -5.23 -9.18
N ASN A 243 -5.24 -4.95 -7.98
CA ASN A 243 -3.93 -4.34 -7.82
C ASN A 243 -3.05 -5.11 -6.83
N ASP A 244 -1.73 -5.03 -7.07
CA ASP A 244 -0.70 -5.54 -6.19
C ASP A 244 -0.33 -4.52 -5.13
N TYR A 245 -0.17 -5.01 -3.90
CA TYR A 245 0.22 -4.20 -2.76
C TYR A 245 1.34 -4.86 -1.96
N TYR A 246 2.10 -4.03 -1.26
CA TYR A 246 3.01 -4.42 -0.20
C TYR A 246 2.53 -3.81 1.11
N VAL A 247 2.45 -4.60 2.17
CA VAL A 247 2.25 -4.10 3.52
C VAL A 247 3.54 -4.27 4.32
N PHE A 248 4.05 -3.17 4.85
CA PHE A 248 5.13 -3.15 5.82
C PHE A 248 4.52 -3.02 7.19
N HIS A 249 4.90 -3.86 8.13
CA HIS A 249 4.26 -3.89 9.44
C HIS A 249 5.26 -4.11 10.58
N LYS A 250 4.93 -3.52 11.71
CA LYS A 250 5.67 -3.74 12.96
C LYS A 250 4.73 -3.59 14.16
N PRO A 251 5.05 -4.23 15.29
CA PRO A 251 4.32 -4.02 16.52
C PRO A 251 4.49 -2.58 17.02
N PHE A 252 3.41 -2.02 17.53
CA PHE A 252 3.42 -0.72 18.20
C PHE A 252 4.13 -0.83 19.55
N LYS A 253 5.26 -0.17 19.66
CA LYS A 253 6.05 -0.12 20.90
C LYS A 253 5.91 1.27 21.52
N ARG A 254 5.44 1.29 22.75
CA ARG A 254 5.29 2.52 23.54
C ARG A 254 6.63 2.91 24.16
N SER A 255 6.88 4.21 24.20
CA SER A 255 8.04 4.76 24.88
C SER A 255 7.89 4.60 26.39
N SER A 256 8.96 4.12 27.06
CA SER A 256 8.99 4.02 28.51
C SER A 256 9.22 5.42 29.11
N VAL A 257 8.21 5.95 29.76
CA VAL A 257 8.27 7.24 30.46
C VAL A 257 7.93 7.01 31.94
N THR A 258 8.64 7.67 32.81
CA THR A 258 8.40 7.55 34.27
C THR A 258 6.95 7.94 34.61
N GLY A 259 6.25 7.07 35.33
CA GLY A 259 4.85 7.26 35.72
C GLY A 259 3.82 6.86 34.68
N ARG A 260 4.25 6.41 33.50
CA ARG A 260 3.35 5.88 32.46
C ARG A 260 2.86 4.49 32.81
N ILE A 261 1.56 4.27 32.69
CA ILE A 261 0.99 2.94 32.81
C ILE A 261 1.41 2.15 31.55
N MET A 262 2.31 1.18 31.72
CA MET A 262 2.81 0.33 30.65
C MET A 262 1.90 -0.90 30.50
N ASP A 263 0.69 -0.69 30.02
CA ASP A 263 -0.15 -1.75 29.51
C ASP A 263 0.32 -2.19 28.09
N THR A 264 0.08 -3.42 27.73
CA THR A 264 0.35 -3.92 26.40
C THR A 264 -0.84 -3.62 25.50
N LEU A 265 -0.78 -2.53 24.74
CA LEU A 265 -1.82 -2.22 23.75
C LEU A 265 -1.90 -3.30 22.66
N ASN A 266 -0.80 -4.03 22.42
CA ASN A 266 -0.71 -5.09 21.39
C ASN A 266 -1.21 -4.64 20.02
N TRP A 267 -1.00 -3.36 19.69
CA TRP A 267 -1.32 -2.82 18.39
C TRP A 267 -0.23 -3.09 17.38
N ASN A 268 -0.60 -3.11 16.11
CA ASN A 268 0.30 -3.25 15.00
C ASN A 268 0.08 -2.13 14.00
N VAL A 269 1.16 -1.51 13.56
CA VAL A 269 1.14 -0.47 12.54
C VAL A 269 1.51 -1.12 11.22
N GLY A 270 0.72 -0.83 10.19
CA GLY A 270 0.97 -1.23 8.81
C GLY A 270 1.06 -0.02 7.90
N VAL A 271 1.98 -0.04 6.95
CA VAL A 271 2.02 0.89 5.82
C VAL A 271 1.80 0.10 4.56
N VAL A 272 0.76 0.44 3.83
CA VAL A 272 0.37 -0.24 2.59
C VAL A 272 0.80 0.60 1.39
N TYR A 273 1.55 -0.04 0.50
CA TYR A 273 2.02 0.55 -0.75
C TYR A 273 1.39 -0.17 -1.94
N PRO A 274 0.79 0.53 -2.90
CA PRO A 274 0.56 -0.05 -4.22
C PRO A 274 1.88 -0.41 -4.89
N GLU A 275 1.94 -1.53 -5.60
CA GLU A 275 3.14 -1.91 -6.36
C GLU A 275 3.52 -0.85 -7.39
N ASP A 276 2.52 -0.19 -7.98
CA ASP A 276 2.74 0.89 -8.95
C ASP A 276 3.47 2.11 -8.36
N ASP A 277 3.28 2.41 -7.08
CA ASP A 277 4.02 3.50 -6.42
C ASP A 277 5.51 3.15 -6.23
N ILE A 278 5.83 1.86 -6.14
CA ILE A 278 7.21 1.37 -5.99
C ILE A 278 7.88 1.22 -7.36
N PHE A 279 7.18 0.68 -8.36
CA PHE A 279 7.75 0.26 -9.62
C PHE A 279 7.18 1.03 -10.84
N GLY A 280 6.19 1.92 -10.65
CA GLY A 280 5.54 2.64 -11.77
C GLY A 280 6.51 3.50 -12.58
N GLU A 281 7.43 4.21 -11.93
CA GLU A 281 8.46 4.98 -12.62
C GLU A 281 9.43 4.07 -13.40
N TYR A 282 9.75 2.91 -12.85
CA TYR A 282 10.60 1.92 -13.52
C TYR A 282 9.91 1.33 -14.75
N ASN A 283 8.63 0.98 -14.64
CA ASN A 283 7.86 0.46 -15.76
C ASN A 283 7.77 1.51 -16.89
N ASN A 284 7.58 2.79 -16.55
CA ASN A 284 7.60 3.89 -17.50
C ASN A 284 8.98 4.08 -18.16
N LEU A 285 10.06 3.95 -17.40
CA LEU A 285 11.44 4.00 -17.96
C LEU A 285 11.68 2.88 -18.96
N ILE A 286 11.18 1.66 -18.72
CA ILE A 286 11.26 0.56 -19.68
C ILE A 286 10.56 0.92 -20.99
N TYR A 287 9.34 1.50 -20.92
CA TYR A 287 8.63 1.98 -22.10
C TYR A 287 9.40 3.07 -22.84
N TYR A 288 10.00 4.04 -22.14
CA TYR A 288 10.83 5.07 -22.76
C TYR A 288 12.07 4.48 -23.43
N VAL A 289 12.81 3.60 -22.75
CA VAL A 289 13.99 2.94 -23.32
C VAL A 289 13.61 2.12 -24.54
N LEU A 290 12.52 1.40 -24.50
CA LEU A 290 12.03 0.60 -25.61
C LEU A 290 11.57 1.47 -26.78
N THR A 291 10.89 2.57 -26.51
CA THR A 291 10.47 3.56 -27.53
C THR A 291 11.67 4.19 -28.20
N ILE A 292 12.69 4.59 -27.43
CA ILE A 292 13.94 5.16 -27.97
C ILE A 292 14.69 4.13 -28.81
N ALA A 293 14.74 2.86 -28.36
CA ALA A 293 15.37 1.78 -29.12
C ALA A 293 14.64 1.53 -30.44
N ILE A 294 13.30 1.52 -30.45
CA ILE A 294 12.48 1.35 -31.66
C ILE A 294 12.69 2.53 -32.63
N VAL A 295 12.63 3.78 -32.12
CA VAL A 295 12.83 4.98 -32.94
C VAL A 295 14.24 5.02 -33.50
N GLY A 296 15.25 4.69 -32.70
CA GLY A 296 16.65 4.59 -33.12
C GLY A 296 16.86 3.55 -34.23
N LEU A 297 16.21 2.41 -34.09
CA LEU A 297 16.29 1.32 -35.07
C LEU A 297 15.59 1.69 -36.39
N LEU A 298 14.44 2.37 -36.31
CA LEU A 298 13.74 2.91 -37.47
C LEU A 298 14.57 3.97 -38.17
N LEU A 299 15.22 4.86 -37.43
CA LEU A 299 16.08 5.91 -37.96
C LEU A 299 17.32 5.34 -38.65
N LEU A 300 17.95 4.34 -38.03
CA LEU A 300 19.05 3.58 -38.67
C LEU A 300 18.60 2.85 -39.94
N PHE A 301 17.37 2.28 -39.92
CA PHE A 301 16.81 1.61 -41.11
C PHE A 301 16.56 2.61 -42.24
N VAL A 302 15.98 3.79 -41.95
CA VAL A 302 15.74 4.85 -42.93
C VAL A 302 17.08 5.37 -43.47
N LEU A 303 18.05 5.60 -42.60
CA LEU A 303 19.40 6.06 -42.99
C LEU A 303 20.12 5.03 -43.89
N TYR A 304 20.06 3.75 -43.49
CA TYR A 304 20.60 2.64 -44.25
C TYR A 304 19.93 2.53 -45.64
N ARG A 305 18.59 2.63 -45.69
CA ARG A 305 17.84 2.65 -46.96
C ARG A 305 18.17 3.86 -47.83
N ALA A 306 18.34 5.04 -47.24
CA ALA A 306 18.72 6.27 -47.96
C ALA A 306 20.14 6.16 -48.51
N ILE A 307 21.10 5.66 -47.74
CA ILE A 307 22.49 5.46 -48.18
C ILE A 307 22.52 4.43 -49.31
N ILE A 308 21.85 3.29 -49.16
CA ILE A 308 21.78 2.25 -50.20
C ILE A 308 21.11 2.81 -51.47
N HIS A 309 20.02 3.57 -51.35
CA HIS A 309 19.33 4.12 -52.49
C HIS A 309 20.19 5.18 -53.20
N HIS A 310 20.95 5.99 -52.47
CA HIS A 310 21.80 7.03 -53.04
C HIS A 310 23.05 6.47 -53.70
N GLN A 311 23.67 5.43 -53.14
CA GLN A 311 24.84 4.76 -53.70
C GLN A 311 24.52 3.76 -54.77
N LEU A 312 23.34 3.05 -54.66
CA LEU A 312 22.96 2.03 -55.65
C LEU A 312 22.32 2.60 -56.89
N LYS A 313 21.72 3.80 -56.87
CA LYS A 313 21.05 4.37 -58.02
C LYS A 313 21.98 4.60 -59.22
N PRO A 314 23.20 5.15 -59.07
CA PRO A 314 24.19 5.23 -60.15
C PRO A 314 24.67 3.85 -60.63
N LEU A 315 24.86 2.91 -59.66
CA LEU A 315 25.27 1.55 -60.00
C LEU A 315 24.18 0.76 -60.75
N LEU A 316 22.89 0.97 -60.42
CA LEU A 316 21.77 0.35 -61.14
C LEU A 316 21.64 0.91 -62.56
N MET A 317 21.93 2.18 -62.77
CA MET A 317 22.00 2.77 -64.13
C MET A 317 23.15 2.16 -64.94
N LEU A 318 24.33 2.01 -64.34
CA LEU A 318 25.45 1.31 -64.95
C LEU A 318 25.15 -0.17 -65.20
N THR A 319 24.44 -0.82 -64.25
CA THR A 319 24.05 -2.23 -64.39
C THR A 319 23.00 -2.44 -65.51
N ALA A 320 22.05 -1.50 -65.64
CA ALA A 320 21.07 -1.55 -66.76
C ALA A 320 21.78 -1.33 -68.13
N SER A 321 22.77 -0.49 -68.18
CA SER A 321 23.64 -0.30 -69.38
C SER A 321 24.49 -1.56 -69.64
N ALA A 322 24.97 -2.17 -68.55
CA ALA A 322 25.72 -3.44 -68.60
C ALA A 322 24.88 -4.62 -69.09
N GLN A 323 23.62 -4.68 -68.64
CA GLN A 323 22.67 -5.76 -69.05
C GLN A 323 22.35 -5.64 -70.55
N ARG A 324 22.25 -4.42 -71.04
CA ARG A 324 22.06 -4.18 -72.49
C ARG A 324 23.29 -4.52 -73.29
N ILE A 325 24.47 -4.28 -72.72
CA ILE A 325 25.76 -4.70 -73.31
C ILE A 325 25.89 -6.22 -73.32
N ALA A 326 25.50 -6.90 -72.23
CA ALA A 326 25.53 -8.37 -72.17
C ALA A 326 24.52 -9.03 -73.12
N GLN A 327 23.46 -8.33 -73.52
CA GLN A 327 22.52 -8.77 -74.57
C GLN A 327 23.04 -8.52 -75.98
N GLY A 328 24.29 -8.16 -76.17
CA GLY A 328 24.93 -7.99 -77.49
C GLY A 328 24.71 -6.64 -78.12
N LYS A 329 24.15 -5.65 -77.39
CA LYS A 329 24.03 -4.23 -77.85
C LYS A 329 25.24 -3.44 -77.36
N TYR A 330 26.37 -3.66 -78.03
CA TYR A 330 27.65 -3.01 -77.61
C TYR A 330 27.79 -1.54 -78.02
N ASP A 331 26.80 -0.98 -78.78
CA ASP A 331 26.80 0.39 -79.28
C ASP A 331 26.10 1.40 -78.36
N GLU A 332 25.76 1.02 -77.12
CA GLU A 332 25.04 1.91 -76.22
C GLU A 332 25.99 2.95 -75.63
N ILE A 333 25.66 4.22 -75.85
CA ILE A 333 26.43 5.36 -75.27
C ILE A 333 26.22 5.36 -73.77
N ILE A 334 27.25 5.03 -72.99
CA ILE A 334 27.26 5.15 -71.56
C ILE A 334 27.27 6.65 -71.24
N PRO A 335 26.30 7.19 -70.46
CA PRO A 335 26.28 8.62 -70.11
C PRO A 335 27.55 9.02 -69.37
N ASN A 336 28.26 10.05 -69.82
CA ASN A 336 29.47 10.55 -69.16
C ASN A 336 29.11 10.97 -67.74
N SER A 337 29.71 10.37 -66.73
CA SER A 337 29.66 10.86 -65.38
C SER A 337 30.52 12.10 -65.27
N ARG A 338 29.93 13.22 -64.78
CA ARG A 338 30.66 14.45 -64.49
C ARG A 338 31.39 14.41 -63.14
N GLN A 339 31.56 13.25 -62.55
CA GLN A 339 32.13 13.06 -61.19
C GLN A 339 33.54 12.49 -61.35
N ASP A 340 34.54 13.23 -60.83
CA ASP A 340 35.93 12.77 -60.69
C ASP A 340 36.11 11.80 -59.51
N ASP A 341 35.08 10.92 -59.27
CA ASP A 341 35.11 9.91 -58.23
C ASP A 341 35.41 8.51 -58.76
N GLU A 342 35.47 7.51 -57.87
CA GLU A 342 35.76 6.13 -58.22
C GLU A 342 34.76 5.55 -59.23
N ILE A 343 33.54 6.10 -59.31
CA ILE A 343 32.48 5.67 -60.25
C ILE A 343 32.78 6.20 -61.63
N GLY A 344 33.29 7.43 -61.75
CA GLY A 344 33.80 7.98 -63.03
C GLY A 344 34.95 7.17 -63.56
N ARG A 345 35.91 6.80 -62.68
CA ARG A 345 37.04 5.92 -63.06
C ARG A 345 36.57 4.49 -63.41
N LEU A 346 35.54 4.01 -62.78
CA LEU A 346 34.91 2.72 -63.11
C LEU A 346 34.28 2.76 -64.52
N GLN A 347 33.71 3.91 -64.89
CA GLN A 347 33.09 4.12 -66.18
C GLN A 347 34.13 4.11 -67.30
N ASP A 348 35.32 4.70 -67.10
CA ASP A 348 36.44 4.69 -68.02
C ASP A 348 37.03 3.26 -68.14
N ASN A 349 37.15 2.55 -67.01
CA ASN A 349 37.59 1.16 -66.99
C ASN A 349 36.54 0.19 -67.55
N PHE A 350 35.24 0.59 -67.55
CA PHE A 350 34.15 -0.23 -68.01
C PHE A 350 34.20 -0.47 -69.53
N GLN A 351 34.66 0.48 -70.32
CA GLN A 351 34.97 0.30 -71.77
C GLN A 351 36.09 -0.73 -71.99
N GLN A 352 37.03 -0.82 -71.05
CA GLN A 352 38.11 -1.85 -71.13
C GLN A 352 37.64 -3.22 -70.63
N MET A 353 36.63 -3.25 -69.82
CA MET A 353 36.17 -4.49 -69.19
C MET A 353 34.86 -5.03 -69.73
N GLN A 354 34.47 -4.68 -70.98
CA GLN A 354 33.24 -5.23 -71.60
C GLN A 354 33.14 -6.75 -71.56
N GLN A 355 34.27 -7.42 -71.48
CA GLN A 355 34.32 -8.90 -71.40
C GLN A 355 34.21 -9.46 -69.95
N THR A 356 34.53 -8.65 -68.93
CA THR A 356 34.50 -9.11 -67.52
C THR A 356 33.21 -8.76 -66.81
N LEU A 357 32.31 -7.99 -67.41
CA LEU A 357 31.14 -7.40 -66.78
C LEU A 357 30.05 -8.46 -66.43
N ALA A 358 29.90 -9.52 -67.22
CA ALA A 358 28.92 -10.56 -67.00
C ALA A 358 29.16 -11.30 -65.65
N THR A 359 30.41 -11.37 -65.19
CA THR A 359 30.77 -12.00 -63.93
C THR A 359 30.45 -11.05 -62.75
N ASN A 360 30.70 -9.73 -62.92
CA ASN A 360 30.41 -8.76 -61.86
C ASN A 360 28.91 -8.48 -61.67
N ILE A 361 28.11 -8.60 -62.70
CA ILE A 361 26.62 -8.48 -62.62
C ILE A 361 26.03 -9.61 -61.82
N GLY A 362 26.53 -10.84 -62.02
CA GLY A 362 26.10 -12.01 -61.27
C GLY A 362 26.43 -11.93 -59.75
N GLU A 363 27.54 -11.25 -59.41
CA GLU A 363 27.89 -10.97 -58.00
C GLU A 363 27.02 -9.86 -57.38
N LEU A 364 26.69 -8.81 -58.14
CA LEU A 364 25.79 -7.74 -57.74
C LEU A 364 24.36 -8.26 -57.48
N ASP A 365 23.86 -9.11 -58.36
CA ASP A 365 22.56 -9.79 -58.15
C ASP A 365 22.53 -10.65 -56.86
N LYS A 366 23.61 -11.41 -56.63
CA LYS A 366 23.76 -12.22 -55.41
C LYS A 366 23.77 -11.33 -54.15
N LEU A 367 24.49 -10.16 -54.20
CA LEU A 367 24.56 -9.23 -53.09
C LEU A 367 23.19 -8.60 -52.78
N THR A 368 22.43 -8.28 -53.87
CA THR A 368 21.06 -7.72 -53.70
C THR A 368 20.10 -8.72 -53.10
N VAL A 369 20.19 -9.99 -53.52
CA VAL A 369 19.40 -11.09 -52.95
C VAL A 369 19.72 -11.29 -51.45
N THR A 370 21.05 -11.27 -51.13
CA THR A 370 21.50 -11.45 -49.75
C THR A 370 21.05 -10.30 -48.83
N LEU A 371 21.07 -9.05 -49.35
CA LEU A 371 20.58 -7.88 -48.63
C LEU A 371 19.06 -7.90 -48.41
N GLN A 372 18.30 -8.38 -49.41
CA GLN A 372 16.85 -8.57 -49.23
C GLN A 372 16.52 -9.67 -48.23
N GLU A 373 17.29 -10.74 -48.23
CA GLU A 373 17.13 -11.85 -47.27
C GLU A 373 17.46 -11.38 -45.84
N GLN A 374 18.55 -10.60 -45.66
CA GLN A 374 18.88 -9.98 -44.39
C GLN A 374 17.82 -8.98 -43.92
N SER A 375 17.27 -8.17 -44.84
CA SER A 375 16.19 -7.23 -44.53
C SER A 375 14.91 -7.95 -44.06
N LYS A 376 14.58 -9.07 -44.73
CA LYS A 376 13.44 -9.93 -44.33
C LYS A 376 13.66 -10.57 -42.97
N ASN A 377 14.86 -11.02 -42.69
CA ASN A 377 15.22 -11.59 -41.38
C ASN A 377 15.17 -10.54 -40.27
N LEU A 378 15.64 -9.33 -40.55
CA LEU A 378 15.56 -8.21 -39.61
C LEU A 378 14.09 -7.83 -39.30
N HIS A 379 13.24 -7.82 -40.32
CA HIS A 379 11.80 -7.54 -40.14
C HIS A 379 11.07 -8.64 -39.34
N MET A 380 11.46 -9.89 -39.55
CA MET A 380 10.92 -10.99 -38.73
C MET A 380 11.37 -10.94 -37.28
N ALA A 381 12.64 -10.61 -37.01
CA ALA A 381 13.17 -10.44 -35.67
C ALA A 381 12.47 -9.27 -34.94
N TYR A 382 12.24 -8.16 -35.64
CA TYR A 382 11.49 -7.01 -35.12
C TYR A 382 10.06 -7.37 -34.71
N ASN A 383 9.33 -8.09 -35.59
CA ASN A 383 7.98 -8.54 -35.29
C ASN A 383 7.92 -9.54 -34.11
N GLN A 384 8.97 -10.32 -33.93
CA GLN A 384 9.07 -11.27 -32.83
C GLN A 384 9.32 -10.57 -31.50
N ALA A 385 10.19 -9.55 -31.49
CA ALA A 385 10.44 -8.68 -30.32
C ALA A 385 9.17 -7.92 -29.90
N GLN A 386 8.45 -7.37 -30.87
CA GLN A 386 7.18 -6.66 -30.59
C GLN A 386 6.09 -7.57 -30.01
N LYS A 387 6.02 -8.84 -30.48
CA LYS A 387 5.10 -9.82 -29.90
C LYS A 387 5.46 -10.18 -28.47
N ALA A 388 6.77 -10.36 -28.19
CA ALA A 388 7.26 -10.65 -26.84
C ALA A 388 6.93 -9.50 -25.86
N ASP A 389 7.10 -8.25 -26.29
CA ASP A 389 6.81 -7.09 -25.47
C ASP A 389 5.30 -6.92 -25.16
N ARG A 390 4.43 -7.14 -26.16
CA ARG A 390 2.98 -7.18 -25.94
C ARG A 390 2.57 -8.28 -24.97
N MET A 391 3.17 -9.47 -25.07
CA MET A 391 2.91 -10.56 -24.12
C MET A 391 3.38 -10.22 -22.73
N LYS A 392 4.57 -9.58 -22.58
CA LYS A 392 5.09 -9.11 -21.29
C LYS A 392 4.17 -8.08 -20.64
N THR A 393 3.70 -7.10 -21.39
CA THR A 393 2.77 -6.07 -20.90
C THR A 393 1.42 -6.67 -20.51
N ALA A 394 0.85 -7.56 -21.33
CA ALA A 394 -0.40 -8.26 -21.03
C ALA A 394 -0.27 -9.16 -19.80
N PHE A 395 0.88 -9.83 -19.67
CA PHE A 395 1.19 -10.67 -18.52
C PHE A 395 1.29 -9.87 -17.22
N LEU A 396 2.01 -8.73 -17.24
CA LEU A 396 2.12 -7.84 -16.09
C LEU A 396 0.76 -7.28 -15.68
N HIS A 397 -0.05 -6.83 -16.63
CA HIS A 397 -1.42 -6.34 -16.39
C HIS A 397 -2.34 -7.43 -15.82
N TYR A 398 -2.24 -8.67 -16.35
CA TYR A 398 -2.97 -9.82 -15.82
C TYR A 398 -2.57 -10.15 -14.38
N MET A 399 -1.25 -10.14 -14.08
CA MET A 399 -0.72 -10.38 -12.74
C MET A 399 -1.14 -9.28 -11.77
N THR A 400 -1.03 -8.01 -12.17
CA THR A 400 -1.49 -6.87 -11.37
C THR A 400 -2.98 -7.01 -11.01
N ASN A 401 -3.82 -7.39 -11.97
CA ASN A 401 -5.24 -7.62 -11.75
C ASN A 401 -5.54 -8.84 -10.85
N LYS A 402 -4.71 -9.88 -10.90
CA LYS A 402 -4.88 -11.10 -10.09
C LYS A 402 -4.45 -10.94 -8.63
N MET A 403 -3.54 -10.02 -8.33
CA MET A 403 -2.99 -9.80 -6.99
C MET A 403 -3.76 -8.74 -6.16
N SER A 404 -4.60 -7.91 -6.80
CA SER A 404 -5.39 -6.85 -6.15
C SER A 404 -6.56 -7.38 -5.28
N GLY A 405 -7.17 -8.48 -5.66
CA GLY A 405 -8.27 -9.07 -4.89
C GLY A 405 -7.86 -9.54 -3.48
N PRO A 406 -6.84 -10.43 -3.34
CA PRO A 406 -6.33 -10.88 -2.03
C PRO A 406 -5.89 -9.75 -1.11
N ALA A 407 -5.41 -8.63 -1.67
CA ALA A 407 -4.92 -7.48 -0.91
C ALA A 407 -6.03 -6.73 -0.15
N ILE A 408 -7.22 -6.53 -0.76
CA ILE A 408 -8.39 -5.92 -0.11
C ILE A 408 -8.96 -6.82 1.00
N THR A 409 -8.83 -8.15 0.85
CA THR A 409 -9.34 -9.09 1.85
C THR A 409 -8.52 -9.00 3.14
N ILE A 410 -7.18 -8.93 3.05
CA ILE A 410 -6.28 -8.76 4.21
C ILE A 410 -6.58 -7.45 4.96
N GLU A 411 -6.76 -6.33 4.23
CA GLU A 411 -7.06 -5.02 4.83
C GLU A 411 -8.36 -5.05 5.65
N LYS A 412 -9.40 -5.69 5.11
CA LYS A 412 -10.70 -5.83 5.79
C LYS A 412 -10.64 -6.74 7.01
N ASP A 413 -9.93 -7.85 6.93
CA ASP A 413 -9.84 -8.83 8.01
C ASP A 413 -8.96 -8.34 9.16
N VAL A 414 -7.92 -7.54 8.88
CA VAL A 414 -7.13 -6.81 9.88
C VAL A 414 -8.00 -5.78 10.62
N ASP A 415 -8.88 -5.02 9.92
CA ASP A 415 -9.80 -4.05 10.56
C ASP A 415 -10.79 -4.74 11.52
N ILE A 416 -11.28 -5.92 11.15
CA ILE A 416 -12.17 -6.72 12.00
C ILE A 416 -11.43 -7.25 13.23
N LEU A 417 -10.18 -7.71 13.08
CA LEU A 417 -9.35 -8.19 14.19
C LEU A 417 -8.97 -7.08 15.17
N VAL A 418 -8.61 -5.88 14.67
CA VAL A 418 -8.36 -4.69 15.51
C VAL A 418 -9.61 -4.33 16.33
N LYS A 419 -10.80 -4.39 15.74
CA LYS A 419 -12.07 -4.11 16.44
C LYS A 419 -12.39 -5.18 17.48
N ALA A 420 -12.18 -6.46 17.17
CA ALA A 420 -12.44 -7.56 18.10
C ALA A 420 -11.44 -7.62 19.29
N THR A 421 -10.20 -7.14 19.14
CA THR A 421 -9.24 -7.00 20.25
C THR A 421 -9.56 -5.80 21.14
N ALA A 422 -10.09 -4.70 20.56
CA ALA A 422 -10.59 -3.56 21.31
C ALA A 422 -11.80 -3.94 22.18
N ASP A 423 -12.70 -4.78 21.68
CA ASP A 423 -13.85 -5.29 22.44
C ASP A 423 -13.46 -6.33 23.51
N SER A 424 -12.38 -7.12 23.30
CA SER A 424 -11.91 -8.11 24.29
C SER A 424 -11.13 -7.51 25.46
N GLN A 425 -10.44 -6.35 25.26
CA GLN A 425 -9.85 -5.61 26.37
C GLN A 425 -10.90 -4.92 27.24
N ARG A 426 -12.09 -4.65 26.68
CA ARG A 426 -13.27 -4.22 27.45
C ARG A 426 -13.95 -5.35 28.20
N SER A 427 -13.90 -6.59 27.66
CA SER A 427 -14.59 -7.75 28.25
C SER A 427 -13.81 -8.40 29.38
N GLN A 428 -12.53 -7.99 29.63
CA GLN A 428 -11.79 -8.46 30.80
C GLN A 428 -12.21 -7.78 32.12
N ASP A 429 -13.03 -6.73 32.01
CA ASP A 429 -13.48 -5.94 33.16
C ASP A 429 -14.94 -6.17 33.58
N GLY A 430 -15.61 -7.19 33.05
CA GLY A 430 -17.01 -7.44 33.40
C GLY A 430 -17.58 -8.80 33.02
N GLU A 431 -18.16 -9.46 33.97
CA GLU A 431 -18.73 -10.81 33.87
C GLU A 431 -19.79 -11.05 32.77
N CYS A 432 -19.73 -12.24 32.25
CA CYS A 432 -20.73 -13.04 31.55
C CYS A 432 -22.11 -12.42 31.18
N ASN A 433 -22.44 -12.40 29.89
CA ASN A 433 -23.50 -13.27 29.42
C ASN A 433 -23.66 -13.32 27.90
N SER A 434 -23.66 -14.54 27.44
CA SER A 434 -24.44 -15.17 26.36
C SER A 434 -24.60 -14.48 25.00
N GLY A 435 -24.08 -15.15 23.99
CA GLY A 435 -24.90 -15.35 22.80
C GLY A 435 -24.52 -14.60 21.56
N MET A 436 -23.22 -14.58 21.20
CA MET A 436 -22.89 -14.48 19.80
C MET A 436 -21.64 -15.34 19.55
N LEU A 437 -21.78 -16.32 18.67
CA LEU A 437 -20.70 -17.25 18.30
C LEU A 437 -19.43 -16.44 17.99
N PRO A 438 -18.30 -16.73 18.63
CA PRO A 438 -17.06 -16.09 18.27
C PRO A 438 -16.71 -16.59 16.88
N ILE A 439 -16.75 -15.70 15.89
CA ILE A 439 -15.97 -15.92 14.68
C ILE A 439 -14.54 -16.01 15.21
N THR A 440 -14.02 -17.22 15.28
CA THR A 440 -12.76 -17.53 15.95
C THR A 440 -11.69 -16.70 15.26
N ASN A 441 -10.91 -15.92 16.04
CA ASN A 441 -9.70 -15.24 15.59
C ASN A 441 -8.81 -16.17 14.73
N SER A 442 -8.94 -17.47 14.91
CA SER A 442 -8.34 -18.54 14.14
C SER A 442 -8.86 -18.62 12.68
N GLN A 443 -10.13 -18.29 12.41
CA GLN A 443 -10.66 -18.35 11.04
C GLN A 443 -10.21 -17.15 10.21
N LEU A 444 -10.20 -15.95 10.81
CA LEU A 444 -9.69 -14.74 10.20
C LEU A 444 -8.16 -14.83 9.97
N ALA A 445 -7.43 -15.45 10.92
CA ALA A 445 -6.01 -15.76 10.82
C ALA A 445 -5.71 -16.74 9.67
N ILE A 446 -6.56 -17.75 9.45
CA ILE A 446 -6.46 -18.70 8.34
C ILE A 446 -6.71 -18.00 6.98
N ASP A 447 -7.68 -17.06 6.88
CA ASP A 447 -8.06 -16.36 5.65
C ASP A 447 -6.97 -15.37 5.20
N ILE A 448 -6.31 -14.65 6.14
CA ILE A 448 -5.14 -13.82 5.89
C ILE A 448 -3.93 -14.67 5.47
N GLN A 449 -3.67 -15.80 6.15
CA GLN A 449 -2.58 -16.71 5.79
C GLN A 449 -2.79 -17.31 4.39
N GLN A 450 -4.02 -17.65 4.04
CA GLN A 450 -4.36 -18.18 2.73
C GLN A 450 -4.22 -17.14 1.62
N SER A 451 -4.58 -15.88 1.90
CA SER A 451 -4.43 -14.75 0.98
C SER A 451 -2.95 -14.40 0.70
N GLY A 452 -2.06 -14.40 1.74
CA GLY A 452 -0.62 -14.19 1.56
C GLY A 452 0.09 -15.37 0.90
N GLN A 453 -0.36 -16.59 1.16
CA GLN A 453 0.15 -17.76 0.44
C GLN A 453 -0.15 -17.64 -1.06
N THR A 454 -1.32 -17.17 -1.45
CA THR A 454 -1.68 -16.97 -2.87
C THR A 454 -0.83 -15.88 -3.53
N ILE A 455 -0.52 -14.77 -2.85
CA ILE A 455 0.42 -13.75 -3.37
C ILE A 455 1.84 -14.32 -3.48
N ALA A 456 2.30 -15.03 -2.45
CA ALA A 456 3.62 -15.65 -2.46
C ALA A 456 3.76 -16.67 -3.61
N GLU A 457 2.71 -17.44 -3.89
CA GLU A 457 2.66 -18.41 -4.99
C GLU A 457 2.62 -17.73 -6.36
N LEU A 458 1.85 -16.65 -6.51
CA LEU A 458 1.83 -15.84 -7.73
C LEU A 458 3.17 -15.14 -7.97
N LEU A 459 3.84 -14.61 -6.93
CA LEU A 459 5.19 -14.05 -7.02
C LEU A 459 6.24 -15.12 -7.38
N LYS A 460 6.13 -16.31 -6.79
CA LYS A 460 7.00 -17.46 -7.12
C LYS A 460 6.83 -17.89 -8.58
N ASN A 461 5.59 -17.92 -9.06
CA ASN A 461 5.31 -18.21 -10.46
C ASN A 461 5.85 -17.13 -11.40
N LEU A 462 5.80 -15.85 -10.99
CA LEU A 462 6.41 -14.73 -11.71
C LEU A 462 7.93 -14.85 -11.79
N LEU A 463 8.58 -15.19 -10.68
CA LEU A 463 10.03 -15.42 -10.62
C LEU A 463 10.45 -16.62 -11.49
N ASN A 464 9.72 -17.73 -11.41
CA ASN A 464 10.01 -18.92 -12.21
C ASN A 464 9.84 -18.68 -13.73
N ILE A 465 8.83 -17.89 -14.14
CA ILE A 465 8.66 -17.51 -15.55
C ILE A 465 9.78 -16.58 -16.00
N SER A 466 10.24 -15.66 -15.13
CA SER A 466 11.38 -14.79 -15.41
C SER A 466 12.68 -15.59 -15.58
N ASP A 467 12.90 -16.58 -14.73
CA ASP A 467 14.08 -17.46 -14.81
C ASP A 467 14.05 -18.36 -16.04
N ASP A 468 12.88 -18.90 -16.41
CA ASP A 468 12.69 -19.70 -17.64
C ASP A 468 12.89 -18.87 -18.93
N GLU A 469 12.57 -17.56 -18.92
CA GLU A 469 12.83 -16.66 -20.04
C GLU A 469 14.33 -16.32 -20.14
N ILE A 470 15.00 -16.07 -19.02
CA ILE A 470 16.45 -15.80 -18.97
C ILE A 470 17.25 -17.03 -19.46
N GLU A 471 16.86 -18.25 -19.02
CA GLU A 471 17.50 -19.50 -19.50
C GLU A 471 17.27 -19.78 -21.00
N LYS A 472 16.18 -19.29 -21.57
CA LYS A 472 15.93 -19.39 -23.01
C LYS A 472 16.69 -18.36 -23.83
N GLU A 473 16.91 -17.14 -23.30
CA GLU A 473 17.74 -16.13 -23.96
C GLU A 473 19.24 -16.49 -23.91
N GLU A 474 19.73 -17.16 -22.86
CA GLU A 474 21.12 -17.64 -22.79
C GLU A 474 21.41 -18.84 -23.71
N ARG A 475 20.38 -19.50 -24.26
CA ARG A 475 20.53 -20.66 -25.19
C ARG A 475 20.33 -20.30 -26.66
N LEU A 476 20.00 -19.07 -27.00
CA LEU A 476 19.89 -18.53 -28.37
C LEU A 476 21.07 -17.63 -28.73
#